data_80df5880f06c2e08403058859d19ca56
#
_entry.id   80df5880f06c2e08403058859d19ca56
#
_cell.length_a   1.000
_cell.length_b   1.000
_cell.length_c   1.000
_cell.angle_alpha   90.00
_cell.angle_beta   90.00
_cell.angle_gamma   90.00
#
_symmetry.space_group_name_H-M   'P 1'
#
loop_
_entity.id
_entity.type
_entity.pdbx_description
1 polymer ?
#
loop_
_entity_poly.entity_id
_entity_poly.type
_entity_poly.pdbx_seq_one_letter_code
_entity_poly.pdbx_strand_id
1 'polypeptide(L)'
;MVLQRIVPLLLIFTLSACSALQGTPQPAPPVTDQPQEIQRNQTQGLVKIGTVTSLERGSPDDSLRELREKAAAAKADYYQVLVNDETVVPGRWYGQAILFRKGP
;
A
#
# COMPACT_ATOMS: atom_id res chain seq x y z
N MET A 1 -24.61 -29.15 -25.16
CA MET A 1 -23.33 -28.92 -25.84
C MET A 1 -22.93 -27.46 -25.87
N VAL A 2 -23.83 -26.55 -26.22
CA VAL A 2 -23.53 -25.11 -26.23
C VAL A 2 -23.27 -24.59 -24.81
N LEU A 3 -23.98 -25.10 -23.80
CA LEU A 3 -23.81 -24.74 -22.40
C LEU A 3 -22.43 -25.09 -21.81
N GLN A 4 -21.85 -26.21 -22.28
CA GLN A 4 -20.54 -26.65 -21.83
C GLN A 4 -19.39 -25.75 -22.29
N ARG A 5 -19.59 -25.06 -23.43
CA ARG A 5 -18.60 -24.13 -23.98
C ARG A 5 -18.69 -22.76 -23.34
N ILE A 6 -19.85 -22.38 -22.85
CA ILE A 6 -20.08 -21.07 -22.22
C ILE A 6 -19.52 -21.02 -20.81
N VAL A 7 -19.62 -22.13 -20.04
CA VAL A 7 -19.16 -22.17 -18.65
C VAL A 7 -17.66 -21.91 -18.51
N PRO A 8 -16.74 -22.54 -19.31
CA PRO A 8 -15.31 -22.20 -19.22
C PRO A 8 -15.01 -20.75 -19.59
N LEU A 9 -15.74 -20.19 -20.53
CA LEU A 9 -15.55 -18.80 -20.94
C LEU A 9 -15.91 -17.84 -19.81
N LEU A 10 -17.01 -18.08 -19.10
CA LEU A 10 -17.43 -17.28 -17.95
C LEU A 10 -16.40 -17.34 -16.82
N LEU A 11 -15.79 -18.49 -16.58
CA LEU A 11 -14.75 -18.66 -15.58
C LEU A 11 -13.53 -17.81 -15.89
N ILE A 12 -13.10 -17.76 -17.15
CA ILE A 12 -11.97 -16.95 -17.60
C ILE A 12 -12.26 -15.47 -17.39
N PHE A 13 -13.47 -15.00 -17.68
CA PHE A 13 -13.87 -13.61 -17.43
C PHE A 13 -13.83 -13.25 -15.96
N THR A 14 -14.25 -14.16 -15.08
CA THR A 14 -14.25 -13.92 -13.62
C THR A 14 -12.83 -13.74 -13.12
N LEU A 15 -11.87 -14.55 -13.59
CA LEU A 15 -10.47 -14.44 -13.20
C LEU A 15 -9.85 -13.12 -13.67
N SER A 16 -10.18 -12.69 -14.88
CA SER A 16 -9.74 -11.41 -15.43
C SER A 16 -10.26 -10.23 -14.61
N ALA A 17 -11.52 -10.29 -14.18
CA ALA A 17 -12.15 -9.26 -13.37
C ALA A 17 -11.44 -9.13 -11.99
N CYS A 18 -11.07 -10.25 -11.37
CA CYS A 18 -10.33 -10.24 -10.10
C CYS A 18 -8.96 -9.59 -10.26
N SER A 19 -8.24 -9.89 -11.35
CA SER A 19 -6.95 -9.26 -11.64
C SER A 19 -7.10 -7.76 -11.85
N ALA A 20 -8.15 -7.32 -12.54
CA ALA A 20 -8.42 -5.91 -12.77
C ALA A 20 -8.69 -5.15 -11.47
N LEU A 21 -9.38 -5.78 -10.49
CA LEU A 21 -9.67 -5.17 -9.21
C LEU A 21 -8.42 -4.99 -8.34
N GLN A 22 -7.42 -5.84 -8.51
CA GLN A 22 -6.16 -5.74 -7.76
C GLN A 22 -5.19 -4.72 -8.37
N GLY A 23 -5.46 -4.24 -9.57
CA GLY A 23 -4.61 -3.32 -10.29
C GLY A 23 -3.48 -4.03 -11.04
N THR A 24 -2.83 -3.29 -11.93
CA THR A 24 -1.69 -3.79 -12.70
C THR A 24 -0.42 -3.63 -11.86
N PRO A 25 0.37 -4.69 -11.65
CA PRO A 25 1.64 -4.56 -10.93
C PRO A 25 2.56 -3.55 -11.59
N GLN A 26 3.15 -2.69 -10.78
CA GLN A 26 4.10 -1.67 -11.21
C GLN A 26 5.39 -1.82 -10.41
N PRO A 27 6.54 -1.47 -10.99
CA PRO A 27 7.79 -1.49 -10.24
C PRO A 27 7.79 -0.37 -9.20
N ALA A 28 8.44 -0.63 -8.06
CA ALA A 28 8.70 0.41 -7.08
C ALA A 28 9.71 1.42 -7.65
N PRO A 29 9.65 2.70 -7.22
CA PRO A 29 10.63 3.69 -7.66
C PRO A 29 12.04 3.32 -7.19
N PRO A 30 13.10 3.86 -7.81
CA PRO A 30 14.46 3.62 -7.33
C PRO A 30 14.63 4.06 -5.88
N VAL A 31 15.45 3.32 -5.13
CA VAL A 31 15.73 3.64 -3.72
C VAL A 31 16.47 4.97 -3.64
N THR A 32 16.04 5.82 -2.71
CA THR A 32 16.70 7.08 -2.40
C THR A 32 17.12 7.10 -0.92
N ASP A 33 17.73 8.19 -0.47
CA ASP A 33 18.14 8.35 0.92
C ASP A 33 16.95 8.57 1.89
N GLN A 34 15.76 8.82 1.34
CA GLN A 34 14.52 8.97 2.12
C GLN A 34 13.53 7.88 1.74
N PRO A 35 12.70 7.37 2.68
CA PRO A 35 11.63 6.44 2.36
C PRO A 35 10.64 7.09 1.38
N GLN A 36 10.16 6.30 0.43
CA GLN A 36 9.20 6.77 -0.55
C GLN A 36 7.87 6.07 -0.38
N GLU A 37 6.80 6.83 -0.52
CA GLU A 37 5.45 6.26 -0.52
C GLU A 37 5.23 5.47 -1.80
N ILE A 38 4.72 4.25 -1.65
CA ILE A 38 4.36 3.39 -2.78
C ILE A 38 2.90 2.97 -2.69
N GLN A 39 2.37 2.55 -3.83
CA GLN A 39 1.02 2.06 -3.94
C GLN A 39 0.98 0.54 -3.75
N ARG A 40 -0.21 0.01 -3.51
CA ARG A 40 -0.41 -1.42 -3.28
C ARG A 40 0.15 -2.28 -4.40
N ASN A 41 0.06 -1.82 -5.65
CA ASN A 41 0.53 -2.57 -6.82
C ASN A 41 2.04 -2.46 -7.06
N GLN A 42 2.78 -1.76 -6.19
CA GLN A 42 4.23 -1.59 -6.29
C GLN A 42 5.00 -2.41 -5.26
N THR A 43 4.34 -3.33 -4.56
CA THR A 43 4.95 -4.07 -3.46
C THR A 43 5.62 -5.38 -3.88
N GLN A 44 5.52 -5.77 -5.14
CA GLN A 44 6.11 -7.03 -5.62
C GLN A 44 7.63 -7.00 -5.53
N GLY A 45 8.19 -8.09 -5.02
CA GLY A 45 9.64 -8.23 -4.87
C GLY A 45 10.23 -7.47 -3.70
N LEU A 46 9.42 -6.76 -2.93
CA LEU A 46 9.86 -6.03 -1.75
C LEU A 46 9.73 -6.91 -0.50
N VAL A 47 10.55 -6.62 0.50
CA VAL A 47 10.53 -7.32 1.78
C VAL A 47 9.79 -6.47 2.80
N LYS A 48 8.71 -6.99 3.36
CA LYS A 48 7.99 -6.32 4.44
C LYS A 48 8.82 -6.40 5.72
N ILE A 49 9.09 -5.26 6.34
CA ILE A 49 9.90 -5.20 7.56
C ILE A 49 9.10 -4.81 8.80
N GLY A 50 7.87 -4.35 8.64
CA GLY A 50 7.02 -4.02 9.78
C GLY A 50 5.88 -3.12 9.42
N THR A 51 5.19 -2.64 10.44
CA THR A 51 4.07 -1.70 10.33
C THR A 51 4.26 -0.59 11.35
N VAL A 52 3.94 0.64 10.98
CA VAL A 52 3.99 1.79 11.89
C VAL A 52 2.65 2.49 11.91
N THR A 53 2.39 3.19 13.00
CA THR A 53 1.17 3.97 13.17
C THR A 53 1.53 5.40 13.55
N SER A 54 0.60 6.32 13.30
CA SER A 54 0.71 7.70 13.72
C SER A 54 -0.60 8.14 14.36
N LEU A 55 -0.51 9.14 15.24
CA LEU A 55 -1.68 9.76 15.87
C LEU A 55 -1.33 11.22 16.11
N GLU A 56 -1.68 12.08 15.15
CA GLU A 56 -1.26 13.48 15.17
C GLU A 56 -2.44 14.44 15.15
N ARG A 57 -2.24 15.59 15.76
CA ARG A 57 -3.17 16.71 15.65
C ARG A 57 -2.81 17.54 14.43
N GLY A 58 -3.84 18.10 13.79
CA GLY A 58 -3.67 19.03 12.68
C GLY A 58 -4.32 18.53 11.43
N SER A 59 -3.53 18.18 10.43
CA SER A 59 -3.98 17.78 9.10
C SER A 59 -3.57 16.35 8.78
N PRO A 60 -4.15 15.76 7.70
CA PRO A 60 -3.67 14.46 7.21
C PRO A 60 -2.19 14.49 6.83
N ASP A 61 -1.67 15.64 6.39
CA ASP A 61 -0.25 15.76 6.05
C ASP A 61 0.65 15.60 7.27
N ASP A 62 0.22 16.06 8.44
CA ASP A 62 0.97 15.86 9.68
C ASP A 62 1.09 14.39 10.03
N SER A 63 0.01 13.64 9.87
CA SER A 63 -0.01 12.20 10.08
C SER A 63 0.91 11.47 9.09
N LEU A 64 0.86 11.84 7.81
CA LEU A 64 1.73 11.26 6.78
C LEU A 64 3.19 11.55 7.03
N ARG A 65 3.52 12.77 7.49
CA ARG A 65 4.89 13.13 7.83
C ARG A 65 5.44 12.27 8.95
N GLU A 66 4.64 12.01 9.98
CA GLU A 66 5.05 11.13 11.08
C GLU A 66 5.27 9.69 10.62
N LEU A 67 4.40 9.17 9.76
CA LEU A 67 4.58 7.84 9.18
C LEU A 67 5.91 7.76 8.41
N ARG A 68 6.22 8.77 7.62
CA ARG A 68 7.46 8.84 6.86
C ARG A 68 8.68 8.93 7.77
N GLU A 69 8.60 9.72 8.85
CA GLU A 69 9.69 9.82 9.83
C GLU A 69 9.92 8.48 10.53
N LYS A 70 8.86 7.76 10.88
CA LYS A 70 8.98 6.43 11.47
C LYS A 70 9.55 5.43 10.49
N ALA A 71 9.18 5.52 9.22
CA ALA A 71 9.76 4.69 8.17
C ALA A 71 11.27 4.95 8.05
N ALA A 72 11.69 6.20 8.09
CA ALA A 72 13.10 6.57 8.03
C ALA A 72 13.86 6.03 9.26
N ALA A 73 13.27 6.15 10.44
CA ALA A 73 13.88 5.62 11.67
C ALA A 73 14.06 4.10 11.63
N ALA A 74 13.16 3.39 10.97
CA ALA A 74 13.23 1.94 10.77
C ALA A 74 14.13 1.55 9.59
N LYS A 75 14.72 2.52 8.90
CA LYS A 75 15.55 2.32 7.70
C LYS A 75 14.79 1.61 6.59
N ALA A 76 13.51 1.93 6.42
CA ALA A 76 12.71 1.43 5.32
C ALA A 76 13.06 2.17 4.03
N ASP A 77 13.01 1.47 2.91
CA ASP A 77 13.17 2.08 1.59
C ASP A 77 11.85 2.63 1.07
N TYR A 78 10.75 1.99 1.45
CA TYR A 78 9.41 2.33 1.00
C TYR A 78 8.40 2.17 2.13
N TYR A 79 7.28 2.89 2.03
CA TYR A 79 6.15 2.70 2.91
C TYR A 79 4.85 2.79 2.12
N GLN A 80 3.87 1.97 2.50
CA GLN A 80 2.54 1.95 1.91
C GLN A 80 1.54 2.38 2.96
N VAL A 81 0.85 3.49 2.74
CA VAL A 81 -0.17 4.00 3.67
C VAL A 81 -1.44 3.17 3.50
N LEU A 82 -1.90 2.58 4.59
CA LEU A 82 -3.13 1.79 4.63
C LEU A 82 -4.32 2.65 5.07
N VAL A 83 -4.11 3.48 6.09
CA VAL A 83 -5.13 4.31 6.71
C VAL A 83 -4.53 5.67 6.99
N ASN A 84 -5.30 6.72 6.79
CA ASN A 84 -4.99 8.08 7.21
C ASN A 84 -6.30 8.84 7.37
N ASP A 85 -7.01 8.58 8.47
CA ASP A 85 -8.34 9.09 8.71
C ASP A 85 -8.42 9.90 9.99
N GLU A 86 -9.34 10.85 10.00
CA GLU A 86 -9.67 11.59 11.21
C GLU A 86 -10.35 10.68 12.23
N THR A 87 -9.94 10.78 13.49
CA THR A 87 -10.52 9.99 14.57
C THR A 87 -11.84 10.62 15.05
N VAL A 88 -12.46 10.03 16.09
CA VAL A 88 -13.65 10.61 16.70
C VAL A 88 -13.38 11.96 17.36
N VAL A 89 -12.11 12.27 17.63
CA VAL A 89 -11.69 13.59 18.12
C VAL A 89 -11.38 14.48 16.92
N PRO A 90 -12.13 15.58 16.69
CA PRO A 90 -11.87 16.46 15.56
C PRO A 90 -10.43 16.99 15.55
N GLY A 91 -9.82 16.99 14.36
CA GLY A 91 -8.45 17.46 14.18
C GLY A 91 -7.37 16.48 14.59
N ARG A 92 -7.72 15.27 15.01
CA ARG A 92 -6.76 14.22 15.35
C ARG A 92 -6.82 13.12 14.31
N TRP A 93 -5.67 12.85 13.68
CA TRP A 93 -5.56 11.92 12.54
C TRP A 93 -4.82 10.66 12.93
N TYR A 94 -5.38 9.52 12.56
CA TYR A 94 -4.76 8.21 12.74
C TYR A 94 -4.24 7.70 11.40
N GLY A 95 -2.98 7.29 11.38
CA GLY A 95 -2.36 6.72 10.21
C GLY A 95 -1.76 5.35 10.49
N GLN A 96 -1.68 4.54 9.45
CA GLN A 96 -1.03 3.23 9.49
C GLN A 96 -0.35 2.97 8.16
N ALA A 97 0.88 2.47 8.21
CA ALA A 97 1.64 2.16 7.02
C ALA A 97 2.44 0.88 7.20
N ILE A 98 2.56 0.12 6.10
CA ILE A 98 3.45 -1.04 6.02
C ILE A 98 4.79 -0.55 5.51
N LEU A 99 5.88 -1.03 6.11
CA LEU A 99 7.25 -0.69 5.73
C LEU A 99 7.87 -1.80 4.90
N PHE A 100 8.62 -1.39 3.88
CA PHE A 100 9.29 -2.31 2.96
C PHE A 100 10.73 -1.91 2.73
N ARG A 101 11.56 -2.91 2.42
CA ARG A 101 12.90 -2.73 1.87
C ARG A 101 12.99 -3.39 0.51
N LYS A 102 13.92 -2.89 -0.30
CA LYS A 102 14.22 -3.50 -1.59
C LYS A 102 14.67 -4.95 -1.35
N GLY A 103 14.11 -5.88 -2.12
CA GLY A 103 14.48 -7.28 -2.05
C GLY A 103 15.88 -7.55 -2.60
N PRO A 104 16.43 -8.74 -2.31
CA PRO A 104 17.74 -9.13 -2.81
C PRO A 104 17.79 -9.28 -4.33
#